data_931ae4ab03d37aa40cc1c6804d3d2fc0
#
_entry.id   931ae4ab03d37aa40cc1c6804d3d2fc0
#
_cell.length_a   1.000
_cell.length_b   1.000
_cell.length_c   1.000
_cell.angle_alpha   90.00
_cell.angle_beta   90.00
_cell.angle_gamma   90.00
#
_symmetry.space_group_name_H-M   'P 1'
#
loop_
_entity.id
_entity.type
_entity.pdbx_description
1 polymer ?
#
loop_
_entity_poly.entity_id
_entity_poly.type
_entity_poly.pdbx_seq_one_letter_code
_entity_poly.pdbx_strand_id
1 'polypeptide(L)'
;MKTRRLRRVGTRKIPKSNEGTKWPRGSIVYICGACPMEFGPSDKDLGGSEQAVVQLSRCWAKKGRPVVVYGKVKEGMKDGVDYRNIDELNLADTFDIAIFWRSFGIRLLPLIKARLRLIDLHDSWDPKNYVAPKQILELADYVMVKSKYHRSLYPYVPDNKIKIIMNGVQVSLFEKILAKVPNENRDPHRFIYASTYERGLEPILKYTWPKIKKAIPDATFHIFYGMNRLARTPLGARLFKLFKQPGVEEHGRVDLEEIARQKAISGFHLYVSNSPTEIDCISVRESLLCGSIPVLGTDYVFRERDGIHITGSTDNSTTYKKAASVVIGSIKRGSEYLENKRIEFKKSDTIISWEKVSELWATIF
;
A
#
# COMPACT_ATOMS: atom_id res chain seq x y z
N MET A 1 -47.38 -15.25 -15.75
CA MET A 1 -46.97 -13.83 -15.65
C MET A 1 -47.14 -13.35 -14.22
N LYS A 2 -46.06 -13.24 -13.45
CA LYS A 2 -46.07 -12.68 -12.08
C LYS A 2 -45.25 -11.39 -12.12
N THR A 3 -45.93 -10.25 -12.03
CA THR A 3 -45.38 -8.90 -11.98
C THR A 3 -44.61 -8.72 -10.68
N ARG A 4 -43.27 -8.54 -10.77
CA ARG A 4 -42.44 -8.12 -9.63
C ARG A 4 -42.70 -6.66 -9.31
N ARG A 5 -43.32 -6.37 -8.16
CA ARG A 5 -43.42 -5.02 -7.60
C ARG A 5 -42.00 -4.54 -7.23
N LEU A 6 -41.56 -3.47 -7.87
CA LEU A 6 -40.40 -2.68 -7.48
C LEU A 6 -40.67 -2.08 -6.08
N ARG A 7 -39.84 -2.45 -5.10
CA ARG A 7 -39.84 -1.78 -3.78
C ARG A 7 -39.37 -0.34 -3.96
N ARG A 8 -40.22 0.60 -3.60
CA ARG A 8 -39.84 2.02 -3.47
C ARG A 8 -38.71 2.14 -2.47
N VAL A 9 -37.56 2.65 -2.93
CA VAL A 9 -36.47 3.11 -2.06
C VAL A 9 -37.00 4.33 -1.30
N GLY A 10 -37.03 4.24 0.03
CA GLY A 10 -37.49 5.32 0.89
C GLY A 10 -36.62 6.57 0.69
N THR A 11 -37.27 7.68 0.42
CA THR A 11 -36.68 9.03 0.40
C THR A 11 -36.17 9.36 1.79
N ARG A 12 -34.85 9.27 2.03
CA ARG A 12 -34.22 9.80 3.24
C ARG A 12 -34.41 11.33 3.26
N LYS A 13 -34.89 11.84 4.36
CA LYS A 13 -35.01 13.28 4.62
C LYS A 13 -33.62 13.92 4.57
N ILE A 14 -33.38 14.81 3.61
CA ILE A 14 -32.24 15.71 3.56
C ILE A 14 -32.35 16.66 4.79
N PRO A 15 -31.29 16.82 5.61
CA PRO A 15 -31.30 17.76 6.71
C PRO A 15 -31.49 19.18 6.18
N LYS A 16 -32.41 19.92 6.78
CA LYS A 16 -32.67 21.34 6.49
C LYS A 16 -31.64 22.20 7.24
N SER A 17 -30.55 22.56 6.59
CA SER A 17 -29.89 23.88 6.63
C SER A 17 -28.88 23.92 5.49
N ASN A 18 -29.20 24.69 4.45
CA ASN A 18 -28.35 24.87 3.26
C ASN A 18 -27.24 25.93 3.46
N GLU A 19 -26.92 26.30 4.68
CA GLU A 19 -25.84 27.25 4.95
C GLU A 19 -24.55 26.51 5.11
N GLY A 20 -23.56 26.81 4.22
CA GLY A 20 -22.24 26.26 4.29
C GLY A 20 -21.39 26.95 5.36
N THR A 21 -20.59 26.19 6.07
CA THR A 21 -19.61 26.68 7.04
C THR A 21 -18.29 26.99 6.34
N LYS A 22 -17.65 28.10 6.71
CA LYS A 22 -16.26 28.37 6.33
C LYS A 22 -15.35 27.77 7.40
N TRP A 23 -14.54 26.79 6.97
CA TRP A 23 -13.62 26.08 7.85
C TRP A 23 -12.41 26.94 8.23
N PRO A 24 -11.85 26.76 9.44
CA PRO A 24 -10.73 27.55 9.91
C PRO A 24 -9.46 27.33 9.08
N ARG A 25 -8.59 28.34 9.07
CA ARG A 25 -7.29 28.26 8.40
C ARG A 25 -6.44 27.14 8.99
N GLY A 26 -5.78 26.34 8.15
CA GLY A 26 -4.98 25.21 8.54
C GLY A 26 -5.75 23.92 8.76
N SER A 27 -7.11 23.95 8.70
CA SER A 27 -7.91 22.72 8.77
C SER A 27 -7.73 21.86 7.52
N ILE A 28 -7.79 20.54 7.70
CA ILE A 28 -7.65 19.54 6.63
C ILE A 28 -8.91 18.68 6.61
N VAL A 29 -9.52 18.56 5.44
CA VAL A 29 -10.54 17.55 5.18
C VAL A 29 -9.98 16.50 4.23
N TYR A 30 -10.04 15.23 4.62
CA TYR A 30 -9.65 14.09 3.79
C TYR A 30 -10.91 13.41 3.28
N ILE A 31 -11.17 13.46 1.98
CA ILE A 31 -12.41 13.00 1.34
C ILE A 31 -12.14 11.66 0.64
N CYS A 32 -12.56 10.56 1.29
CA CYS A 32 -12.38 9.20 0.77
C CYS A 32 -13.53 8.72 -0.12
N GLY A 33 -14.66 9.45 -0.13
CA GLY A 33 -15.81 9.09 -0.95
C GLY A 33 -16.46 7.77 -0.52
N ALA A 34 -17.27 7.20 -1.41
CA ALA A 34 -17.97 5.94 -1.17
C ALA A 34 -17.05 4.72 -1.46
N CYS A 35 -15.97 4.57 -0.71
CA CYS A 35 -15.10 3.41 -0.78
C CYS A 35 -15.89 2.12 -0.48
N PRO A 36 -15.68 1.00 -1.22
CA PRO A 36 -16.48 -0.21 -1.05
C PRO A 36 -16.24 -0.91 0.29
N MET A 37 -15.06 -0.74 0.89
CA MET A 37 -14.71 -1.34 2.17
C MET A 37 -14.65 -0.26 3.25
N GLU A 38 -15.26 -0.58 4.41
CA GLU A 38 -15.11 0.24 5.60
C GLU A 38 -13.73 0.05 6.20
N PHE A 39 -13.14 1.14 6.72
CA PHE A 39 -11.88 1.09 7.45
C PHE A 39 -11.88 2.08 8.61
N GLY A 40 -10.97 1.89 9.55
CA GLY A 40 -10.84 2.79 10.70
C GLY A 40 -9.44 2.82 11.28
N PRO A 41 -9.15 3.82 12.12
CA PRO A 41 -7.81 4.04 12.68
C PRO A 41 -7.35 2.93 13.63
N SER A 42 -8.25 2.09 14.12
CA SER A 42 -7.95 0.97 15.02
C SER A 42 -7.80 -0.36 14.28
N ASP A 43 -7.97 -0.39 12.96
CA ASP A 43 -7.81 -1.61 12.19
C ASP A 43 -6.33 -1.99 12.09
N LYS A 44 -6.02 -3.23 12.45
CA LYS A 44 -4.64 -3.73 12.52
C LYS A 44 -4.11 -4.23 11.18
N ASP A 45 -4.98 -4.40 10.21
CA ASP A 45 -4.71 -5.00 8.91
C ASP A 45 -5.02 -4.07 7.72
N LEU A 46 -4.85 -2.75 7.90
CA LEU A 46 -5.09 -1.75 6.86
C LEU A 46 -4.24 -2.01 5.60
N GLY A 47 -4.84 -1.82 4.43
CA GLY A 47 -4.10 -1.74 3.17
C GLY A 47 -3.21 -0.49 3.11
N GLY A 48 -2.23 -0.46 2.20
CA GLY A 48 -1.28 0.66 2.11
C GLY A 48 -1.94 2.01 1.82
N SER A 49 -3.02 2.04 1.06
CA SER A 49 -3.76 3.26 0.76
C SER A 49 -4.59 3.77 1.94
N GLU A 50 -5.22 2.86 2.70
CA GLU A 50 -5.96 3.18 3.91
C GLU A 50 -5.01 3.63 5.03
N GLN A 51 -3.83 2.99 5.14
CA GLN A 51 -2.76 3.43 6.05
C GLN A 51 -2.36 4.88 5.77
N ALA A 52 -2.28 5.31 4.51
CA ALA A 52 -1.94 6.69 4.18
C ALA A 52 -2.95 7.67 4.77
N VAL A 53 -4.25 7.42 4.61
CA VAL A 53 -5.30 8.27 5.18
C VAL A 53 -5.15 8.35 6.71
N VAL A 54 -5.06 7.20 7.38
CA VAL A 54 -5.02 7.14 8.84
C VAL A 54 -3.75 7.79 9.40
N GLN A 55 -2.57 7.44 8.85
CA GLN A 55 -1.30 7.90 9.41
C GLN A 55 -1.04 9.38 9.12
N LEU A 56 -1.32 9.86 7.93
CA LEU A 56 -1.17 11.29 7.59
C LEU A 56 -2.10 12.15 8.43
N SER A 57 -3.38 11.77 8.53
CA SER A 57 -4.36 12.49 9.35
C SER A 57 -3.92 12.56 10.81
N ARG A 58 -3.45 11.43 11.37
CA ARG A 58 -2.89 11.36 12.74
C ARG A 58 -1.67 12.28 12.92
N CYS A 59 -0.74 12.28 11.95
CA CYS A 59 0.46 13.11 12.01
C CYS A 59 0.12 14.61 12.00
N TRP A 60 -0.83 15.03 11.16
CA TRP A 60 -1.27 16.42 11.10
C TRP A 60 -2.06 16.85 12.34
N ALA A 61 -2.92 15.98 12.87
CA ALA A 61 -3.65 16.24 14.12
C ALA A 61 -2.70 16.39 15.31
N LYS A 62 -1.66 15.54 15.43
CA LYS A 62 -0.60 15.68 16.43
C LYS A 62 0.16 17.01 16.35
N LYS A 63 0.22 17.63 15.18
CA LYS A 63 0.81 18.96 14.94
C LYS A 63 -0.20 20.10 15.17
N GLY A 64 -1.35 19.81 15.79
CA GLY A 64 -2.37 20.79 16.17
C GLY A 64 -3.28 21.24 15.04
N ARG A 65 -3.30 20.56 13.87
CA ARG A 65 -4.25 20.88 12.80
C ARG A 65 -5.60 20.22 13.08
N PRO A 66 -6.73 20.92 12.90
CA PRO A 66 -8.04 20.29 12.84
C PRO A 66 -8.10 19.37 11.60
N VAL A 67 -8.36 18.08 11.80
CA VAL A 67 -8.42 17.09 10.71
C VAL A 67 -9.71 16.31 10.78
N VAL A 68 -10.44 16.26 9.67
CA VAL A 68 -11.64 15.43 9.50
C VAL A 68 -11.47 14.51 8.31
N VAL A 69 -11.87 13.26 8.46
CA VAL A 69 -11.88 12.24 7.39
C VAL A 69 -13.30 11.87 7.07
N TYR A 70 -13.73 12.14 5.84
CA TYR A 70 -15.04 11.73 5.32
C TYR A 70 -14.93 10.51 4.41
N GLY A 71 -15.67 9.46 4.71
CA GLY A 71 -15.67 8.24 3.89
C GLY A 71 -16.59 7.16 4.44
N LYS A 72 -16.46 5.96 3.95
CA LYS A 72 -16.99 4.76 4.61
C LYS A 72 -16.00 4.33 5.69
N VAL A 73 -16.04 5.02 6.83
CA VAL A 73 -15.08 4.88 7.92
C VAL A 73 -15.78 4.49 9.23
N LYS A 74 -15.04 3.90 10.16
CA LYS A 74 -15.49 3.72 11.54
C LYS A 74 -15.49 5.08 12.21
N GLU A 75 -16.68 5.59 12.50
CA GLU A 75 -16.95 6.96 12.95
C GLU A 75 -16.42 7.22 14.37
N GLY A 76 -16.09 8.49 14.63
CA GLY A 76 -15.72 9.02 15.93
C GLY A 76 -14.35 9.67 16.00
N MET A 77 -14.05 10.27 17.15
CA MET A 77 -12.76 10.90 17.43
C MET A 77 -11.71 9.85 17.79
N LYS A 78 -10.58 9.86 17.06
CA LYS A 78 -9.45 9.00 17.37
C LYS A 78 -8.12 9.70 17.05
N ASP A 79 -7.20 9.71 18.00
CA ASP A 79 -5.87 10.33 17.85
C ASP A 79 -5.91 11.79 17.37
N GLY A 80 -6.94 12.55 17.77
CA GLY A 80 -7.16 13.95 17.39
C GLY A 80 -7.78 14.13 15.99
N VAL A 81 -8.17 13.05 15.31
CA VAL A 81 -8.84 13.05 14.01
C VAL A 81 -10.31 12.71 14.18
N ASP A 82 -11.20 13.47 13.51
CA ASP A 82 -12.63 13.22 13.48
C ASP A 82 -12.99 12.42 12.22
N TYR A 83 -13.47 11.18 12.41
CA TYR A 83 -13.88 10.27 11.32
C TYR A 83 -15.38 10.29 11.16
N ARG A 84 -15.88 10.66 9.98
CA ARG A 84 -17.30 10.84 9.67
C ARG A 84 -17.71 10.06 8.45
N ASN A 85 -18.99 9.65 8.43
CA ASN A 85 -19.58 9.07 7.23
C ASN A 85 -19.57 10.08 6.09
N ILE A 86 -19.40 9.59 4.84
CA ILE A 86 -19.43 10.45 3.65
C ILE A 86 -20.78 11.16 3.47
N ASP A 87 -21.87 10.57 3.96
CA ASP A 87 -23.23 11.15 3.89
C ASP A 87 -23.37 12.42 4.77
N GLU A 88 -22.45 12.67 5.70
CA GLU A 88 -22.41 13.88 6.53
C GLU A 88 -21.66 15.05 5.88
N LEU A 89 -21.00 14.80 4.73
CA LEU A 89 -20.26 15.84 4.02
C LEU A 89 -21.21 16.91 3.47
N ASN A 90 -21.11 18.13 4.01
CA ASN A 90 -21.91 19.26 3.52
C ASN A 90 -21.21 19.90 2.31
N LEU A 91 -21.76 19.74 1.12
CA LEU A 91 -21.22 20.29 -0.13
C LEU A 91 -21.28 21.84 -0.20
N ALA A 92 -22.04 22.48 0.68
CA ALA A 92 -22.10 23.94 0.79
C ALA A 92 -20.91 24.53 1.57
N ASP A 93 -20.18 23.71 2.34
CA ASP A 93 -19.02 24.13 3.11
C ASP A 93 -17.88 24.64 2.22
N THR A 94 -17.08 25.56 2.77
CA THR A 94 -15.84 26.01 2.15
C THR A 94 -14.67 25.60 3.03
N PHE A 95 -13.86 24.68 2.55
CA PHE A 95 -12.73 24.11 3.28
C PHE A 95 -11.45 24.93 3.08
N ASP A 96 -10.51 24.83 4.02
CA ASP A 96 -9.18 25.40 3.80
C ASP A 96 -8.33 24.46 2.92
N ILE A 97 -8.12 23.22 3.36
CA ILE A 97 -7.39 22.20 2.60
C ILE A 97 -8.28 20.99 2.41
N ALA A 98 -8.56 20.62 1.15
CA ALA A 98 -9.32 19.44 0.80
C ALA A 98 -8.42 18.43 0.05
N ILE A 99 -8.31 17.20 0.59
CA ILE A 99 -7.55 16.10 0.00
C ILE A 99 -8.52 15.03 -0.50
N PHE A 100 -8.45 14.72 -1.78
CA PHE A 100 -9.34 13.77 -2.45
C PHE A 100 -8.60 12.45 -2.68
N TRP A 101 -9.08 11.40 -2.02
CA TRP A 101 -8.42 10.09 -2.02
C TRP A 101 -8.95 9.17 -3.10
N ARG A 102 -8.05 8.66 -3.93
CA ARG A 102 -8.34 7.68 -4.99
C ARG A 102 -9.49 8.12 -5.90
N SER A 103 -9.94 7.26 -6.78
CA SER A 103 -11.08 7.52 -7.67
C SER A 103 -12.40 7.81 -6.92
N PHE A 104 -12.55 7.32 -5.70
CA PHE A 104 -13.77 7.51 -4.91
C PHE A 104 -13.93 8.94 -4.41
N GLY A 105 -12.86 9.53 -3.87
CA GLY A 105 -12.84 10.93 -3.40
C GLY A 105 -12.77 11.92 -4.56
N ILE A 106 -11.98 11.62 -5.59
CA ILE A 106 -11.76 12.49 -6.76
C ILE A 106 -13.09 12.86 -7.46
N ARG A 107 -14.07 11.99 -7.46
CA ARG A 107 -15.40 12.27 -8.06
C ARG A 107 -16.13 13.45 -7.40
N LEU A 108 -15.82 13.77 -6.16
CA LEU A 108 -16.42 14.88 -5.41
C LEU A 108 -15.68 16.20 -5.64
N LEU A 109 -14.48 16.18 -6.21
CA LEU A 109 -13.64 17.37 -6.39
C LEU A 109 -14.34 18.52 -7.12
N PRO A 110 -15.15 18.31 -8.19
CA PRO A 110 -15.86 19.40 -8.85
C PRO A 110 -16.93 20.07 -7.98
N LEU A 111 -17.39 19.39 -6.93
CA LEU A 111 -18.49 19.84 -6.06
C LEU A 111 -18.00 20.56 -4.80
N ILE A 112 -16.72 20.43 -4.46
CA ILE A 112 -16.14 20.91 -3.20
C ILE A 112 -15.44 22.25 -3.40
N LYS A 113 -15.77 23.23 -2.55
CA LYS A 113 -15.09 24.51 -2.46
C LYS A 113 -13.97 24.42 -1.42
N ALA A 114 -12.73 24.69 -1.84
CA ALA A 114 -11.59 24.75 -0.93
C ALA A 114 -10.55 25.78 -1.44
N ARG A 115 -9.78 26.35 -0.52
CA ARG A 115 -8.63 27.20 -0.86
C ARG A 115 -7.54 26.41 -1.56
N LEU A 116 -7.30 25.16 -1.11
CA LEU A 116 -6.30 24.24 -1.67
C LEU A 116 -6.93 22.86 -1.89
N ARG A 117 -6.87 22.37 -3.11
CA ARG A 117 -7.45 21.09 -3.53
C ARG A 117 -6.34 20.16 -3.96
N LEU A 118 -6.15 19.07 -3.23
CA LEU A 118 -5.08 18.10 -3.42
C LEU A 118 -5.69 16.74 -3.78
N ILE A 119 -5.10 16.06 -4.75
CA ILE A 119 -5.48 14.68 -5.07
C ILE A 119 -4.40 13.74 -4.54
N ASP A 120 -4.81 12.73 -3.78
CA ASP A 120 -3.96 11.64 -3.29
C ASP A 120 -4.22 10.36 -4.09
N LEU A 121 -3.39 10.10 -5.09
CA LEU A 121 -3.51 8.94 -5.97
C LEU A 121 -2.84 7.72 -5.33
N HIS A 122 -3.59 6.62 -5.29
CA HIS A 122 -3.11 5.30 -4.84
C HIS A 122 -3.41 4.19 -5.84
N ASP A 123 -3.92 4.53 -7.02
CA ASP A 123 -4.27 3.56 -8.06
C ASP A 123 -3.41 3.82 -9.30
N SER A 124 -3.02 2.74 -10.00
CA SER A 124 -2.47 2.84 -11.34
C SER A 124 -3.56 3.29 -12.32
N TRP A 125 -3.19 4.14 -13.28
CA TRP A 125 -4.12 4.51 -14.33
C TRP A 125 -4.41 3.31 -15.22
N ASP A 126 -5.69 2.98 -15.37
CA ASP A 126 -6.17 2.07 -16.38
C ASP A 126 -7.06 2.86 -17.34
N PRO A 127 -6.70 2.97 -18.64
CA PRO A 127 -7.52 3.65 -19.63
C PRO A 127 -8.96 3.13 -19.71
N LYS A 128 -9.17 1.86 -19.35
CA LYS A 128 -10.48 1.21 -19.37
C LYS A 128 -11.34 1.55 -18.14
N ASN A 129 -10.73 1.88 -17.03
CA ASN A 129 -11.41 2.08 -15.74
C ASN A 129 -11.56 3.55 -15.33
N TYR A 130 -11.09 4.52 -16.12
CA TYR A 130 -11.23 5.97 -15.88
C TYR A 130 -10.99 6.39 -14.43
N VAL A 131 -9.91 5.92 -13.82
CA VAL A 131 -9.64 6.16 -12.39
C VAL A 131 -9.50 7.65 -12.08
N ALA A 132 -8.94 8.43 -13.02
CA ALA A 132 -8.82 9.88 -12.88
C ALA A 132 -8.81 10.54 -14.28
N PRO A 133 -9.98 10.94 -14.81
CA PRO A 133 -10.06 11.67 -16.07
C PRO A 133 -9.20 12.94 -16.04
N LYS A 134 -8.52 13.25 -17.14
CA LYS A 134 -7.67 14.43 -17.28
C LYS A 134 -8.35 15.71 -16.77
N GLN A 135 -9.59 15.93 -17.19
CA GLN A 135 -10.39 17.12 -16.84
C GLN A 135 -10.60 17.26 -15.32
N ILE A 136 -10.71 16.16 -14.59
CA ILE A 136 -10.86 16.21 -13.14
C ILE A 136 -9.51 16.52 -12.48
N LEU A 137 -8.41 15.93 -12.95
CA LEU A 137 -7.08 16.21 -12.40
C LEU A 137 -6.66 17.68 -12.61
N GLU A 138 -7.13 18.31 -13.70
CA GLU A 138 -6.87 19.72 -13.97
C GLU A 138 -7.52 20.67 -12.95
N LEU A 139 -8.59 20.25 -12.29
CA LEU A 139 -9.27 21.04 -11.25
C LEU A 139 -8.48 21.07 -9.93
N ALA A 140 -7.55 20.18 -9.72
CA ALA A 140 -6.71 20.17 -8.52
C ALA A 140 -5.57 21.17 -8.62
N ASP A 141 -5.15 21.69 -7.48
CA ASP A 141 -3.95 22.51 -7.39
C ASP A 141 -2.70 21.63 -7.46
N TYR A 142 -2.71 20.47 -6.77
CA TYR A 142 -1.66 19.48 -6.86
C TYR A 142 -2.19 18.04 -6.88
N VAL A 143 -1.42 17.17 -7.56
CA VAL A 143 -1.67 15.72 -7.65
C VAL A 143 -0.48 14.97 -7.06
N MET A 144 -0.74 14.17 -6.01
CA MET A 144 0.29 13.40 -5.32
C MET A 144 0.36 11.99 -5.90
N VAL A 145 1.54 11.59 -6.35
CA VAL A 145 1.86 10.24 -6.82
C VAL A 145 2.96 9.64 -5.96
N LYS A 146 3.13 8.32 -5.98
CA LYS A 146 3.92 7.59 -5.01
C LYS A 146 5.34 7.23 -5.44
N SER A 147 5.65 7.32 -6.74
CA SER A 147 6.94 6.95 -7.33
C SER A 147 7.13 7.62 -8.69
N LYS A 148 8.33 7.55 -9.26
CA LYS A 148 8.60 7.97 -10.65
C LYS A 148 7.80 7.12 -11.63
N TYR A 149 7.72 5.80 -11.38
CA TYR A 149 6.84 4.92 -12.15
C TYR A 149 5.38 5.39 -12.09
N HIS A 150 4.86 5.68 -10.89
CA HIS A 150 3.49 6.17 -10.74
C HIS A 150 3.28 7.51 -11.47
N ARG A 151 4.28 8.41 -11.43
CA ARG A 151 4.29 9.67 -12.23
C ARG A 151 4.16 9.39 -13.73
N SER A 152 4.86 8.39 -14.23
CA SER A 152 4.86 8.07 -15.67
C SER A 152 3.50 7.61 -16.20
N LEU A 153 2.60 7.17 -15.33
CA LEU A 153 1.22 6.79 -15.70
C LEU A 153 0.31 8.01 -15.96
N TYR A 154 0.74 9.23 -15.60
CA TYR A 154 -0.01 10.49 -15.75
C TYR A 154 0.76 11.53 -16.55
N PRO A 155 1.20 11.23 -17.80
CA PRO A 155 2.07 12.11 -18.60
C PRO A 155 1.42 13.46 -18.95
N TYR A 156 0.09 13.50 -18.89
CA TYR A 156 -0.71 14.69 -19.23
C TYR A 156 -0.88 15.67 -18.05
N VAL A 157 -0.47 15.32 -16.83
CA VAL A 157 -0.48 16.25 -15.68
C VAL A 157 0.81 17.07 -15.72
N PRO A 158 0.74 18.42 -15.72
CA PRO A 158 1.93 19.26 -15.75
C PRO A 158 2.86 19.05 -14.55
N ASP A 159 4.18 19.16 -14.76
CA ASP A 159 5.18 18.91 -13.70
C ASP A 159 5.06 19.85 -12.50
N ASN A 160 4.62 21.10 -12.71
CA ASN A 160 4.40 22.04 -11.62
C ASN A 160 3.22 21.67 -10.73
N LYS A 161 2.28 20.86 -11.23
CA LYS A 161 1.11 20.38 -10.45
C LYS A 161 1.31 19.00 -9.83
N ILE A 162 2.26 18.19 -10.29
CA ILE A 162 2.45 16.84 -9.79
C ILE A 162 3.60 16.78 -8.79
N LYS A 163 3.37 16.05 -7.68
CA LYS A 163 4.39 15.84 -6.65
C LYS A 163 4.56 14.34 -6.39
N ILE A 164 5.81 13.90 -6.37
CA ILE A 164 6.14 12.52 -6.03
C ILE A 164 6.40 12.47 -4.53
N ILE A 165 5.45 11.93 -3.78
CA ILE A 165 5.54 11.74 -2.31
C ILE A 165 5.10 10.31 -2.01
N MET A 166 6.06 9.43 -1.72
CA MET A 166 5.80 8.02 -1.38
C MET A 166 5.05 7.91 -0.05
N ASN A 167 4.43 6.76 0.20
CA ASN A 167 3.84 6.47 1.50
C ASN A 167 4.93 6.31 2.56
N GLY A 168 4.58 6.47 3.82
CA GLY A 168 5.47 6.21 4.94
C GLY A 168 5.51 4.72 5.33
N VAL A 169 6.48 4.38 6.17
CA VAL A 169 6.54 3.14 6.95
C VAL A 169 6.32 3.49 8.41
N GLN A 170 5.72 2.60 9.20
CA GLN A 170 5.57 2.81 10.65
C GLN A 170 6.88 2.49 11.37
N VAL A 171 7.93 3.29 11.12
CA VAL A 171 9.31 3.04 11.57
C VAL A 171 9.36 2.76 13.05
N SER A 172 8.79 3.63 13.90
CA SER A 172 8.82 3.47 15.36
C SER A 172 8.16 2.20 15.87
N LEU A 173 7.09 1.71 15.20
CA LEU A 173 6.45 0.44 15.53
C LEU A 173 7.40 -0.72 15.21
N PHE A 174 8.00 -0.70 14.03
CA PHE A 174 8.93 -1.74 13.59
C PHE A 174 10.17 -1.79 14.48
N GLU A 175 10.80 -0.64 14.80
CA GLU A 175 11.94 -0.58 15.68
C GLU A 175 11.65 -1.14 17.09
N LYS A 176 10.48 -0.82 17.65
CA LYS A 176 10.02 -1.37 18.93
C LYS A 176 9.88 -2.91 18.89
N ILE A 177 9.49 -3.46 17.76
CA ILE A 177 9.36 -4.91 17.60
C ILE A 177 10.73 -5.54 17.38
N LEU A 178 11.56 -4.94 16.54
CA LEU A 178 12.91 -5.40 16.23
C LEU A 178 13.80 -5.43 17.48
N ALA A 179 13.63 -4.48 18.41
CA ALA A 179 14.33 -4.49 19.70
C ALA A 179 14.04 -5.73 20.57
N LYS A 180 12.93 -6.46 20.26
CA LYS A 180 12.53 -7.69 20.96
C LYS A 180 12.85 -8.97 20.20
N VAL A 181 13.35 -8.85 18.98
CA VAL A 181 13.68 -10.00 18.11
C VAL A 181 15.19 -10.03 17.91
N PRO A 182 15.92 -10.94 18.56
CA PRO A 182 17.35 -11.08 18.39
C PRO A 182 17.73 -11.37 16.94
N ASN A 183 18.84 -10.81 16.47
CA ASN A 183 19.31 -11.00 15.08
C ASN A 183 19.69 -12.46 14.78
N GLU A 184 20.15 -13.21 15.80
CA GLU A 184 20.46 -14.65 15.71
C GLU A 184 19.24 -15.53 15.38
N ASN A 185 18.03 -15.04 15.63
CA ASN A 185 16.80 -15.74 15.27
C ASN A 185 16.47 -15.66 13.78
N ARG A 186 17.24 -14.89 13.00
CA ARG A 186 17.03 -14.80 11.55
C ARG A 186 17.59 -16.01 10.84
N ASP A 187 16.71 -16.74 10.18
CA ASP A 187 17.05 -17.90 9.39
C ASP A 187 17.25 -17.52 7.90
N PRO A 188 18.46 -17.68 7.32
CA PRO A 188 18.70 -17.41 5.91
C PRO A 188 17.93 -18.35 4.98
N HIS A 189 17.44 -19.50 5.46
CA HIS A 189 16.63 -20.45 4.70
C HIS A 189 15.13 -20.21 4.85
N ARG A 190 14.74 -19.18 5.63
CA ARG A 190 13.36 -18.75 5.77
C ARG A 190 13.04 -17.64 4.79
N PHE A 191 12.03 -17.85 3.97
CA PHE A 191 11.54 -16.91 2.96
C PHE A 191 10.18 -16.37 3.34
N ILE A 192 9.90 -15.11 2.99
CA ILE A 192 8.60 -14.48 3.21
C ILE A 192 8.03 -13.90 1.91
N TYR A 193 6.71 -13.93 1.78
CA TYR A 193 5.92 -13.14 0.84
C TYR A 193 4.79 -12.46 1.62
N ALA A 194 4.66 -11.12 1.51
CA ALA A 194 3.67 -10.35 2.27
C ALA A 194 3.04 -9.26 1.41
N SER A 195 2.21 -9.68 0.45
CA SER A 195 1.43 -8.81 -0.43
C SER A 195 0.24 -9.58 -1.02
N THR A 196 -0.67 -8.88 -1.72
CA THR A 196 -1.77 -9.56 -2.42
C THR A 196 -1.24 -10.62 -3.40
N TYR A 197 -1.86 -11.78 -3.40
CA TYR A 197 -1.38 -12.95 -4.14
C TYR A 197 -1.43 -12.78 -5.67
N GLU A 198 -2.19 -11.79 -6.15
CA GLU A 198 -2.26 -11.40 -7.57
C GLU A 198 -0.96 -10.76 -8.09
N ARG A 199 -0.03 -10.39 -7.19
CA ARG A 199 1.21 -9.67 -7.53
C ARG A 199 2.42 -10.58 -7.64
N GLY A 200 2.32 -11.64 -8.43
CA GLY A 200 3.46 -12.50 -8.77
C GLY A 200 3.68 -13.71 -7.86
N LEU A 201 2.80 -14.02 -6.90
CA LEU A 201 2.96 -15.18 -6.03
C LEU A 201 2.91 -16.51 -6.82
N GLU A 202 1.96 -16.65 -7.77
CA GLU A 202 1.83 -17.88 -8.55
C GLU A 202 3.13 -18.27 -9.30
N PRO A 203 3.75 -17.39 -10.11
CA PRO A 203 4.99 -17.73 -10.79
C PRO A 203 6.18 -17.96 -9.82
N ILE A 204 6.24 -17.28 -8.68
CA ILE A 204 7.23 -17.56 -7.63
C ILE A 204 7.09 -19.00 -7.14
N LEU A 205 5.89 -19.43 -6.77
CA LEU A 205 5.58 -20.78 -6.32
C LEU A 205 5.80 -21.84 -7.42
N LYS A 206 5.56 -21.47 -8.67
CA LYS A 206 5.69 -22.41 -9.80
C LYS A 206 7.12 -22.58 -10.29
N TYR A 207 7.94 -21.54 -10.27
CA TYR A 207 9.24 -21.54 -10.94
C TYR A 207 10.43 -21.25 -10.04
N THR A 208 10.24 -20.45 -8.96
CA THR A 208 11.33 -20.07 -8.03
C THR A 208 11.42 -21.07 -6.88
N TRP A 209 10.31 -21.27 -6.18
CA TRP A 209 10.27 -22.09 -4.97
C TRP A 209 10.76 -23.55 -5.16
N PRO A 210 10.32 -24.31 -6.17
CA PRO A 210 10.78 -25.70 -6.33
C PRO A 210 12.27 -25.84 -6.49
N LYS A 211 12.93 -24.83 -7.12
CA LYS A 211 14.38 -24.82 -7.28
C LYS A 211 15.10 -24.51 -5.97
N ILE A 212 14.58 -23.54 -5.20
CA ILE A 212 15.13 -23.23 -3.87
C ILE A 212 15.00 -24.45 -2.98
N LYS A 213 13.80 -25.02 -2.86
CA LYS A 213 13.52 -26.18 -2.00
C LYS A 213 14.35 -27.41 -2.36
N LYS A 214 14.60 -27.64 -3.65
CA LYS A 214 15.51 -28.73 -4.11
C LYS A 214 16.96 -28.51 -3.68
N ALA A 215 17.45 -27.25 -3.74
CA ALA A 215 18.82 -26.90 -3.41
C ALA A 215 19.09 -26.75 -1.91
N ILE A 216 18.04 -26.38 -1.16
CA ILE A 216 18.04 -26.11 0.28
C ILE A 216 16.86 -26.87 0.90
N PRO A 217 17.05 -28.15 1.28
CA PRO A 217 15.95 -29.03 1.71
C PRO A 217 15.22 -28.58 2.98
N ASP A 218 15.86 -27.84 3.86
CA ASP A 218 15.30 -27.24 5.08
C ASP A 218 14.60 -25.88 4.85
N ALA A 219 14.69 -25.29 3.64
CA ALA A 219 14.05 -24.01 3.34
C ALA A 219 12.53 -24.01 3.59
N THR A 220 12.03 -22.91 4.15
CA THR A 220 10.60 -22.66 4.40
C THR A 220 10.14 -21.36 3.71
N PHE A 221 8.89 -21.34 3.21
CA PHE A 221 8.33 -20.20 2.52
C PHE A 221 6.99 -19.80 3.16
N HIS A 222 7.00 -18.69 3.89
CA HIS A 222 5.87 -18.19 4.67
C HIS A 222 5.14 -17.09 3.89
N ILE A 223 3.84 -17.30 3.66
CA ILE A 223 3.01 -16.47 2.80
C ILE A 223 1.91 -15.82 3.63
N PHE A 224 1.84 -14.49 3.58
CA PHE A 224 0.89 -13.67 4.34
C PHE A 224 0.07 -12.81 3.40
N TYR A 225 -1.16 -12.53 3.74
CA TYR A 225 -2.17 -11.65 3.16
C TYR A 225 -3.55 -12.30 3.08
N GLY A 226 -3.61 -13.63 2.84
CA GLY A 226 -4.83 -14.41 2.76
C GLY A 226 -5.47 -14.42 1.37
N MET A 227 -6.28 -15.46 1.16
CA MET A 227 -6.95 -15.72 -0.13
C MET A 227 -8.09 -14.74 -0.41
N ASN A 228 -8.77 -14.22 0.63
CA ASN A 228 -9.90 -13.27 0.49
C ASN A 228 -10.85 -13.68 -0.66
N ARG A 229 -11.17 -12.71 -1.53
CA ARG A 229 -12.00 -12.95 -2.74
C ARG A 229 -11.38 -13.91 -3.75
N LEU A 230 -10.06 -14.11 -3.73
CA LEU A 230 -9.37 -14.99 -4.67
C LEU A 230 -9.75 -16.46 -4.51
N ALA A 231 -10.19 -16.89 -3.32
CA ALA A 231 -10.57 -18.27 -3.04
C ALA A 231 -11.59 -18.85 -4.06
N ARG A 232 -12.43 -17.99 -4.65
CA ARG A 232 -13.47 -18.36 -5.61
C ARG A 232 -13.08 -18.10 -7.07
N THR A 233 -11.81 -17.85 -7.36
CA THR A 233 -11.30 -17.55 -8.71
C THR A 233 -10.43 -18.68 -9.25
N PRO A 234 -10.22 -18.76 -10.58
CA PRO A 234 -9.28 -19.72 -11.18
C PRO A 234 -7.85 -19.56 -10.61
N LEU A 235 -7.40 -18.34 -10.32
CA LEU A 235 -6.11 -18.10 -9.68
C LEU A 235 -6.07 -18.74 -8.30
N GLY A 236 -7.11 -18.56 -7.49
CA GLY A 236 -7.23 -19.18 -6.17
C GLY A 236 -7.13 -20.69 -6.21
N ALA A 237 -7.81 -21.33 -7.15
CA ALA A 237 -7.75 -22.79 -7.33
C ALA A 237 -6.33 -23.28 -7.66
N ARG A 238 -5.56 -22.51 -8.47
CA ARG A 238 -4.15 -22.83 -8.77
C ARG A 238 -3.25 -22.62 -7.54
N LEU A 239 -3.45 -21.53 -6.80
CA LEU A 239 -2.68 -21.24 -5.59
C LEU A 239 -2.90 -22.30 -4.51
N PHE A 240 -4.13 -22.77 -4.28
CA PHE A 240 -4.42 -23.86 -3.34
C PHE A 240 -3.63 -25.15 -3.64
N LYS A 241 -3.39 -25.45 -4.93
CA LYS A 241 -2.54 -26.58 -5.32
C LYS A 241 -1.06 -26.31 -5.02
N LEU A 242 -0.61 -25.07 -5.27
CA LEU A 242 0.77 -24.67 -5.09
C LEU A 242 1.17 -24.52 -3.62
N PHE A 243 0.23 -24.19 -2.73
CA PHE A 243 0.46 -24.15 -1.27
C PHE A 243 0.76 -25.53 -0.65
N LYS A 244 0.42 -26.61 -1.34
CA LYS A 244 0.72 -27.97 -0.89
C LYS A 244 2.17 -28.42 -1.12
N GLN A 245 3.01 -27.55 -1.71
CA GLN A 245 4.40 -27.85 -1.92
C GLN A 245 5.17 -27.97 -0.60
N PRO A 246 6.22 -28.83 -0.52
CA PRO A 246 7.03 -28.96 0.70
C PRO A 246 7.62 -27.60 1.14
N GLY A 247 7.48 -27.30 2.43
CA GLY A 247 8.02 -26.09 3.06
C GLY A 247 7.25 -24.81 2.75
N VAL A 248 6.08 -24.86 2.09
CA VAL A 248 5.19 -23.73 1.89
C VAL A 248 4.17 -23.67 3.02
N GLU A 249 4.05 -22.50 3.66
CA GLU A 249 3.13 -22.25 4.77
C GLU A 249 2.34 -20.96 4.47
N GLU A 250 1.03 -21.08 4.26
CA GLU A 250 0.12 -19.95 4.08
C GLU A 250 -0.57 -19.62 5.40
N HIS A 251 -0.39 -18.38 5.88
CA HIS A 251 -0.81 -17.92 7.22
C HIS A 251 -2.06 -17.02 7.18
N GLY A 252 -2.58 -16.70 6.01
CA GLY A 252 -3.67 -15.75 5.90
C GLY A 252 -3.24 -14.31 6.17
N ARG A 253 -4.20 -13.51 6.65
CA ARG A 253 -3.96 -12.11 6.98
C ARG A 253 -3.70 -11.99 8.47
N VAL A 254 -2.60 -11.35 8.82
CA VAL A 254 -2.17 -11.08 10.18
C VAL A 254 -1.99 -9.57 10.38
N ASP A 255 -1.83 -9.13 11.61
CA ASP A 255 -1.59 -7.74 11.92
C ASP A 255 -0.16 -7.29 11.55
N LEU A 256 0.06 -5.98 11.55
CA LEU A 256 1.34 -5.41 11.14
C LEU A 256 2.48 -5.74 12.11
N GLU A 257 2.18 -5.95 13.40
CA GLU A 257 3.18 -6.35 14.40
C GLU A 257 3.70 -7.76 14.11
N GLU A 258 2.80 -8.67 13.73
CA GLU A 258 3.20 -10.02 13.34
C GLU A 258 3.97 -10.01 12.03
N ILE A 259 3.57 -9.21 11.03
CA ILE A 259 4.34 -9.03 9.80
C ILE A 259 5.76 -8.54 10.09
N ALA A 260 5.92 -7.60 11.03
CA ALA A 260 7.24 -7.10 11.41
C ALA A 260 8.11 -8.22 12.02
N ARG A 261 7.55 -9.03 12.94
CA ARG A 261 8.25 -10.19 13.53
C ARG A 261 8.66 -11.19 12.44
N GLN A 262 7.74 -11.53 11.57
CA GLN A 262 7.97 -12.52 10.52
C GLN A 262 9.03 -12.06 9.51
N LYS A 263 9.04 -10.76 9.15
CA LYS A 263 10.09 -10.18 8.33
C LYS A 263 11.44 -10.16 9.05
N ALA A 264 11.46 -9.88 10.36
CA ALA A 264 12.70 -9.84 11.15
C ALA A 264 13.42 -11.19 11.20
N ILE A 265 12.68 -12.31 11.30
CA ILE A 265 13.25 -13.66 11.36
C ILE A 265 13.44 -14.29 9.96
N SER A 266 12.99 -13.67 8.89
CA SER A 266 13.15 -14.18 7.53
C SER A 266 14.43 -13.66 6.88
N GLY A 267 15.17 -14.52 6.20
CA GLY A 267 16.37 -14.18 5.46
C GLY A 267 16.07 -13.37 4.20
N PHE A 268 15.01 -13.74 3.47
CA PHE A 268 14.64 -13.12 2.18
C PHE A 268 13.15 -12.86 2.04
N HIS A 269 12.83 -11.74 1.37
CA HIS A 269 11.50 -11.45 0.88
C HIS A 269 11.42 -11.68 -0.63
N LEU A 270 10.78 -12.77 -1.05
CA LEU A 270 10.62 -13.09 -2.47
C LEU A 270 9.48 -12.27 -3.06
N TYR A 271 9.79 -11.25 -3.84
CA TYR A 271 8.79 -10.37 -4.43
C TYR A 271 9.11 -10.01 -5.90
N VAL A 272 9.36 -11.03 -6.71
CA VAL A 272 9.50 -10.88 -8.16
C VAL A 272 8.09 -10.75 -8.74
N SER A 273 7.63 -9.52 -8.93
CA SER A 273 6.25 -9.22 -9.34
C SER A 273 6.17 -8.74 -10.78
N ASN A 274 5.13 -9.18 -11.49
CA ASN A 274 4.75 -8.75 -12.83
C ASN A 274 3.53 -7.80 -12.82
N SER A 275 3.20 -7.22 -11.68
CA SER A 275 2.00 -6.40 -11.54
C SER A 275 2.27 -4.91 -11.80
N PRO A 276 1.70 -4.33 -12.87
CA PRO A 276 1.79 -2.90 -13.15
C PRO A 276 0.99 -2.05 -12.15
N THR A 277 0.15 -2.69 -11.31
CA THR A 277 -0.65 -1.99 -10.31
C THR A 277 0.12 -1.69 -9.03
N GLU A 278 1.35 -2.19 -8.88
CA GLU A 278 2.21 -1.84 -7.75
C GLU A 278 2.91 -0.51 -8.03
N ILE A 279 2.58 0.51 -7.26
CA ILE A 279 3.01 1.89 -7.49
C ILE A 279 3.94 2.44 -6.41
N ASP A 280 4.07 1.75 -5.27
CA ASP A 280 4.87 2.21 -4.13
C ASP A 280 5.63 1.09 -3.43
N CYS A 281 4.98 -0.03 -3.16
CA CYS A 281 5.52 -1.21 -2.50
C CYS A 281 6.06 -0.96 -1.07
N ILE A 282 5.15 -0.56 -0.15
CA ILE A 282 5.46 -0.39 1.28
C ILE A 282 6.09 -1.67 1.85
N SER A 283 5.56 -2.85 1.47
CA SER A 283 6.02 -4.14 1.99
C SER A 283 7.51 -4.42 1.75
N VAL A 284 8.07 -3.96 0.63
CA VAL A 284 9.53 -4.07 0.37
C VAL A 284 10.29 -3.19 1.34
N ARG A 285 9.88 -1.94 1.55
CA ARG A 285 10.54 -0.98 2.44
C ARG A 285 10.49 -1.44 3.90
N GLU A 286 9.39 -2.04 4.32
CA GLU A 286 9.29 -2.70 5.63
C GLU A 286 10.29 -3.87 5.75
N SER A 287 10.50 -4.65 4.69
CA SER A 287 11.47 -5.75 4.69
C SER A 287 12.91 -5.25 4.79
N LEU A 288 13.24 -4.14 4.12
CA LEU A 288 14.53 -3.47 4.26
C LEU A 288 14.77 -3.04 5.72
N LEU A 289 13.78 -2.43 6.35
CA LEU A 289 13.83 -2.00 7.74
C LEU A 289 14.02 -3.19 8.69
N CYS A 290 13.33 -4.30 8.44
CA CYS A 290 13.42 -5.54 9.23
C CYS A 290 14.70 -6.34 8.96
N GLY A 291 15.44 -6.06 7.89
CA GLY A 291 16.62 -6.80 7.49
C GLY A 291 16.34 -8.12 6.74
N SER A 292 15.10 -8.34 6.28
CA SER A 292 14.79 -9.38 5.29
C SER A 292 15.18 -8.87 3.91
N ILE A 293 16.05 -9.57 3.20
CA ILE A 293 16.62 -9.14 1.91
C ILE A 293 15.56 -9.26 0.80
N PRO A 294 15.08 -8.14 0.19
CA PRO A 294 14.15 -8.23 -0.92
C PRO A 294 14.80 -8.77 -2.19
N VAL A 295 14.10 -9.68 -2.88
CA VAL A 295 14.44 -10.20 -4.21
C VAL A 295 13.37 -9.73 -5.17
N LEU A 296 13.72 -8.81 -6.07
CA LEU A 296 12.79 -8.01 -6.86
C LEU A 296 13.01 -8.22 -8.36
N GLY A 297 11.97 -8.06 -9.16
CA GLY A 297 12.11 -7.81 -10.59
C GLY A 297 12.66 -6.39 -10.87
N THR A 298 12.84 -6.07 -12.15
CA THR A 298 13.26 -4.72 -12.60
C THR A 298 12.12 -3.96 -13.28
N ASP A 299 10.90 -4.51 -13.27
CA ASP A 299 9.74 -3.90 -13.89
C ASP A 299 9.03 -2.91 -12.95
N TYR A 300 8.33 -1.95 -13.50
CA TYR A 300 7.46 -1.01 -12.79
C TYR A 300 8.18 -0.26 -11.66
N VAL A 301 7.55 -0.17 -10.48
CA VAL A 301 8.11 0.52 -9.30
C VAL A 301 9.32 -0.19 -8.69
N PHE A 302 9.50 -1.47 -8.98
CA PHE A 302 10.56 -2.25 -8.35
C PHE A 302 11.97 -1.79 -8.71
N ARG A 303 12.16 -1.17 -9.89
CA ARG A 303 13.44 -0.52 -10.26
C ARG A 303 13.83 0.67 -9.35
N GLU A 304 12.87 1.19 -8.60
CA GLU A 304 13.05 2.31 -7.66
C GLU A 304 13.15 1.84 -6.19
N ARG A 305 13.22 0.56 -5.95
CA ARG A 305 13.30 -0.02 -4.60
C ARG A 305 14.59 -0.79 -4.44
N ASP A 306 15.20 -0.67 -3.25
CA ASP A 306 16.43 -1.40 -2.96
C ASP A 306 16.14 -2.88 -2.71
N GLY A 307 17.11 -3.72 -3.12
CA GLY A 307 17.01 -5.16 -3.03
C GLY A 307 17.90 -5.84 -4.07
N ILE A 308 17.90 -7.16 -4.10
CA ILE A 308 18.56 -7.95 -5.14
C ILE A 308 17.67 -7.97 -6.38
N HIS A 309 18.08 -7.27 -7.43
CA HIS A 309 17.32 -7.16 -8.67
C HIS A 309 17.59 -8.34 -9.63
N ILE A 310 16.51 -8.92 -10.12
CA ILE A 310 16.53 -10.00 -11.11
C ILE A 310 16.20 -9.39 -12.49
N THR A 311 17.19 -9.28 -13.34
CA THR A 311 17.02 -8.77 -14.70
C THR A 311 16.29 -9.76 -15.61
N GLY A 312 15.39 -9.27 -16.44
CA GLY A 312 14.53 -10.00 -17.36
C GLY A 312 13.05 -9.66 -17.15
N SER A 313 12.24 -9.89 -18.18
CA SER A 313 10.80 -9.67 -18.08
C SER A 313 10.17 -10.61 -17.05
N THR A 314 9.35 -10.06 -16.16
CA THR A 314 8.58 -10.84 -15.19
C THR A 314 7.38 -11.58 -15.80
N ASP A 315 7.15 -11.45 -17.10
CA ASP A 315 6.23 -12.32 -17.87
C ASP A 315 6.90 -13.64 -18.30
N ASN A 316 8.24 -13.74 -18.15
CA ASN A 316 8.99 -14.91 -18.56
C ASN A 316 9.39 -15.78 -17.35
N SER A 317 9.08 -17.07 -17.43
CA SER A 317 9.44 -18.07 -16.40
C SER A 317 10.96 -18.14 -16.13
N THR A 318 11.79 -17.78 -17.10
CA THR A 318 13.25 -17.75 -16.96
C THR A 318 13.71 -16.76 -15.88
N THR A 319 13.03 -15.60 -15.77
CA THR A 319 13.30 -14.59 -14.73
C THR A 319 13.09 -15.16 -13.33
N TYR A 320 12.01 -15.90 -13.12
CA TYR A 320 11.74 -16.57 -11.83
C TYR A 320 12.73 -17.69 -11.52
N LYS A 321 13.15 -18.45 -12.54
CA LYS A 321 14.21 -19.49 -12.39
C LYS A 321 15.55 -18.86 -12.07
N LYS A 322 15.86 -17.68 -12.63
CA LYS A 322 17.07 -16.91 -12.32
C LYS A 322 17.01 -16.38 -10.88
N ALA A 323 15.86 -15.93 -10.40
CA ALA A 323 15.67 -15.50 -9.01
C ALA A 323 16.09 -16.60 -8.03
N ALA A 324 15.67 -17.84 -8.27
CA ALA A 324 16.10 -18.98 -7.45
C ALA A 324 17.63 -19.14 -7.44
N SER A 325 18.26 -19.09 -8.61
CA SER A 325 19.73 -19.26 -8.73
C SER A 325 20.48 -18.15 -8.01
N VAL A 326 20.02 -16.90 -8.09
CA VAL A 326 20.61 -15.75 -7.41
C VAL A 326 20.49 -15.88 -5.89
N VAL A 327 19.32 -16.29 -5.38
CA VAL A 327 19.10 -16.52 -3.94
C VAL A 327 20.00 -17.64 -3.42
N ILE A 328 20.02 -18.80 -4.10
CA ILE A 328 20.88 -19.93 -3.73
C ILE A 328 22.35 -19.52 -3.72
N GLY A 329 22.79 -18.77 -4.75
CA GLY A 329 24.13 -18.21 -4.82
C GLY A 329 24.46 -17.25 -3.69
N SER A 330 23.49 -16.39 -3.30
CA SER A 330 23.66 -15.46 -2.18
C SER A 330 23.83 -16.19 -0.84
N ILE A 331 23.05 -17.23 -0.59
CA ILE A 331 23.17 -18.06 0.63
C ILE A 331 24.52 -18.78 0.67
N LYS A 332 25.00 -19.32 -0.46
CA LYS A 332 26.31 -19.99 -0.56
C LYS A 332 27.50 -19.05 -0.31
N ARG A 333 27.33 -17.74 -0.46
CA ARG A 333 28.36 -16.72 -0.13
C ARG A 333 28.54 -16.52 1.37
N GLY A 334 27.67 -17.09 2.18
CA GLY A 334 27.78 -17.12 3.63
C GLY A 334 27.13 -15.94 4.36
N SER A 335 27.14 -16.03 5.69
CA SER A 335 26.47 -15.10 6.59
C SER A 335 27.01 -13.67 6.51
N GLU A 336 28.33 -13.51 6.38
CA GLU A 336 28.97 -12.19 6.27
C GLU A 336 28.47 -11.42 5.03
N TYR A 337 28.39 -12.08 3.88
CA TYR A 337 27.85 -11.47 2.67
C TYR A 337 26.40 -11.01 2.85
N LEU A 338 25.58 -11.87 3.46
CA LEU A 338 24.16 -11.53 3.70
C LEU A 338 24.04 -10.38 4.69
N GLU A 339 24.86 -10.31 5.74
CA GLU A 339 24.83 -9.22 6.69
C GLU A 339 25.27 -7.88 6.07
N ASN A 340 26.33 -7.90 5.26
CA ASN A 340 26.74 -6.72 4.51
C ASN A 340 25.63 -6.19 3.60
N LYS A 341 24.86 -7.08 2.95
CA LYS A 341 23.70 -6.69 2.15
C LYS A 341 22.57 -6.08 3.00
N ARG A 342 22.32 -6.60 4.20
CA ARG A 342 21.32 -6.02 5.12
C ARG A 342 21.72 -4.63 5.58
N ILE A 343 22.99 -4.44 5.95
CA ILE A 343 23.53 -3.13 6.36
C ILE A 343 23.42 -2.13 5.21
N GLU A 344 23.76 -2.53 3.99
CA GLU A 344 23.60 -1.71 2.78
C GLU A 344 22.13 -1.27 2.60
N PHE A 345 21.20 -2.22 2.60
CA PHE A 345 19.81 -1.97 2.30
C PHE A 345 19.05 -1.22 3.41
N LYS A 346 19.47 -1.35 4.67
CA LYS A 346 18.91 -0.54 5.77
C LYS A 346 19.19 0.96 5.63
N LYS A 347 20.16 1.36 4.82
CA LYS A 347 20.48 2.77 4.51
C LYS A 347 19.63 3.34 3.39
N SER A 348 18.65 2.60 2.91
CA SER A 348 17.77 3.02 1.81
C SER A 348 17.03 4.32 2.15
N ASP A 349 17.14 5.32 1.28
CA ASP A 349 16.39 6.58 1.36
C ASP A 349 14.88 6.37 1.19
N THR A 350 14.47 5.18 0.77
CA THR A 350 13.06 4.82 0.64
C THR A 350 12.41 4.42 1.97
N ILE A 351 13.20 4.18 3.03
CA ILE A 351 12.71 3.95 4.39
C ILE A 351 12.40 5.30 5.04
N ILE A 352 11.20 5.80 4.80
CA ILE A 352 10.73 7.10 5.28
C ILE A 352 9.54 6.91 6.22
N SER A 353 9.54 7.59 7.37
CA SER A 353 8.43 7.52 8.34
C SER A 353 7.21 8.33 7.88
N TRP A 354 6.03 8.01 8.40
CA TRP A 354 4.82 8.78 8.16
C TRP A 354 4.92 10.22 8.65
N GLU A 355 5.65 10.46 9.74
CA GLU A 355 5.93 11.79 10.26
C GLU A 355 6.66 12.63 9.21
N LYS A 356 7.74 12.06 8.62
CA LYS A 356 8.49 12.75 7.57
C LYS A 356 7.67 12.96 6.30
N VAL A 357 6.87 11.97 5.90
CA VAL A 357 5.93 12.13 4.76
C VAL A 357 4.93 13.25 5.03
N SER A 358 4.39 13.33 6.26
CA SER A 358 3.45 14.39 6.64
C SER A 358 4.08 15.79 6.58
N GLU A 359 5.40 15.90 6.83
CA GLU A 359 6.16 17.14 6.66
C GLU A 359 6.32 17.54 5.21
N LEU A 360 6.63 16.58 4.34
CA LEU A 360 6.69 16.84 2.90
C LEU A 360 5.35 17.34 2.36
N TRP A 361 4.24 16.76 2.80
CA TRP A 361 2.91 17.27 2.44
C TRP A 361 2.68 18.69 2.97
N ALA A 362 3.13 18.99 4.18
CA ALA A 362 2.94 20.30 4.82
C ALA A 362 3.70 21.44 4.12
N THR A 363 4.70 21.15 3.30
CA THR A 363 5.39 22.17 2.45
C THR A 363 4.51 22.71 1.33
N ILE A 364 3.35 22.07 1.09
CA ILE A 364 2.41 22.40 0.01
C ILE A 364 1.18 23.14 0.56
N PHE A 365 0.92 23.07 1.86
CA PHE A 365 -0.29 23.59 2.54
C PHE A 365 -0.35 25.12 2.64
#